data_2b6eb7c0cd05c90913a951af3b34a1bb
#
_entry.id   2b6eb7c0cd05c90913a951af3b34a1bb
#
_cell.length_a   1.000
_cell.length_b   1.000
_cell.length_c   1.000
_cell.angle_alpha   90.00
_cell.angle_beta   90.00
_cell.angle_gamma   90.00
#
_symmetry.space_group_name_H-M   'P 1'
#
loop_
_entity.id
_entity.type
_entity.pdbx_description
1 polymer ?
#
loop_
_entity_poly.entity_id
_entity_poly.type
_entity_poly.pdbx_seq_one_letter_code
_entity_poly.pdbx_strand_id
1 'polypeptide(L)'
;EEDAYEEILQSWERKRKEKKIKREREGKDPSRIPKFIKEKHSWSDLTAKQKKAVKRIVAGATVFAAFCIFESYYGRPEAVAERYCKAYVKEDWKKTGHLSDLPKNGYATQDEYATYMKKNAVTGVKDYQIKETKENRQIKIESGGKQRAFTVEYKTKTQGKNKETVVLQKQKRQRLLLFANWKVSSDKMIANDFNLYIPAGSTAWIDGTKLTKNDKIKDDSDGLDQYK
;
A
#
# COMPACT_ATOMS: atom_id res chain seq x y z
N GLU A 1 10.37 -29.27 -15.34
CA GLU A 1 9.63 -28.00 -15.36
C GLU A 1 8.50 -28.02 -16.42
N GLU A 2 8.70 -28.61 -17.59
CA GLU A 2 7.67 -28.76 -18.63
C GLU A 2 6.47 -29.57 -18.15
N ASP A 3 6.70 -30.68 -17.45
CA ASP A 3 5.65 -31.57 -16.94
C ASP A 3 4.71 -30.85 -15.92
N ALA A 4 5.27 -29.99 -15.08
CA ALA A 4 4.51 -29.21 -14.10
C ALA A 4 3.61 -28.15 -14.78
N TYR A 5 4.07 -27.61 -15.91
CA TYR A 5 3.30 -26.64 -16.68
C TYR A 5 2.12 -27.30 -17.40
N GLU A 6 2.32 -28.50 -17.94
CA GLU A 6 1.25 -29.29 -18.58
C GLU A 6 0.18 -29.74 -17.58
N GLU A 7 0.57 -30.15 -16.37
CA GLU A 7 -0.39 -30.49 -15.31
C GLU A 7 -1.28 -29.30 -14.92
N ILE A 8 -0.69 -28.13 -14.80
CA ILE A 8 -1.43 -26.89 -14.52
C ILE A 8 -2.42 -26.58 -15.65
N LEU A 9 -1.99 -26.67 -16.91
CA LEU A 9 -2.83 -26.43 -18.08
C LEU A 9 -4.01 -27.41 -18.12
N GLN A 10 -3.76 -28.71 -17.93
CA GLN A 10 -4.82 -29.72 -17.87
C GLN A 10 -5.80 -29.52 -16.71
N SER A 11 -5.32 -29.04 -15.56
CA SER A 11 -6.18 -28.70 -14.42
C SER A 11 -7.12 -27.53 -14.73
N TRP A 12 -6.63 -26.52 -15.46
CA TRP A 12 -7.40 -25.37 -15.91
C TRP A 12 -8.46 -25.76 -16.94
N GLU A 13 -8.11 -26.63 -17.87
CA GLU A 13 -9.07 -27.13 -18.86
C GLU A 13 -10.16 -27.97 -18.23
N ARG A 14 -9.84 -28.88 -17.29
CA ARG A 14 -10.82 -29.62 -16.50
C ARG A 14 -11.78 -28.68 -15.77
N LYS A 15 -11.29 -27.69 -15.05
CA LYS A 15 -12.12 -26.70 -14.36
C LYS A 15 -13.01 -25.87 -15.29
N ARG A 16 -12.53 -25.57 -16.51
CA ARG A 16 -13.33 -24.92 -17.55
C ARG A 16 -14.48 -25.80 -18.03
N LYS A 17 -14.19 -27.07 -18.31
CA LYS A 17 -15.20 -28.06 -18.75
C LYS A 17 -16.26 -28.30 -17.66
N GLU A 18 -15.83 -28.47 -16.42
CA GLU A 18 -16.76 -28.62 -15.28
C GLU A 18 -17.68 -27.39 -15.08
N LYS A 19 -17.13 -26.18 -15.17
CA LYS A 19 -17.93 -24.95 -15.12
C LYS A 19 -18.92 -24.85 -16.28
N LYS A 20 -18.57 -25.33 -17.47
CA LYS A 20 -19.46 -25.35 -18.63
C LYS A 20 -20.60 -26.34 -18.43
N ILE A 21 -20.30 -27.58 -18.01
CA ILE A 21 -21.28 -28.63 -17.70
C ILE A 21 -22.22 -28.20 -16.58
N LYS A 22 -21.68 -27.55 -15.52
CA LYS A 22 -22.52 -27.06 -14.42
C LYS A 22 -23.49 -25.97 -14.88
N ARG A 23 -23.07 -25.07 -15.77
CA ARG A 23 -23.94 -24.03 -16.35
C ARG A 23 -25.01 -24.59 -17.26
N GLU A 24 -24.68 -25.64 -18.02
CA GLU A 24 -25.64 -26.37 -18.87
C GLU A 24 -26.68 -27.11 -18.03
N ARG A 25 -26.26 -27.77 -16.91
CA ARG A 25 -27.17 -28.42 -15.96
C ARG A 25 -28.07 -27.43 -15.20
N GLU A 26 -27.58 -26.22 -14.93
CA GLU A 26 -28.36 -25.16 -14.28
C GLU A 26 -29.32 -24.45 -15.26
N GLY A 27 -29.42 -24.89 -16.54
CA GLY A 27 -30.29 -24.30 -17.56
C GLY A 27 -29.88 -22.86 -17.94
N LYS A 28 -28.68 -22.44 -17.55
CA LYS A 28 -28.11 -21.13 -17.93
C LYS A 28 -27.39 -21.28 -19.26
N ASP A 29 -28.16 -21.24 -20.35
CA ASP A 29 -27.61 -21.16 -21.71
C ASP A 29 -26.70 -19.93 -21.80
N PRO A 30 -25.37 -20.11 -22.02
CA PRO A 30 -24.42 -18.98 -22.14
C PRO A 30 -24.70 -18.14 -23.37
N SER A 31 -25.51 -18.63 -24.35
CA SER A 31 -25.95 -17.88 -25.53
C SER A 31 -27.18 -17.00 -25.23
N ARG A 32 -27.85 -17.19 -24.11
CA ARG A 32 -28.89 -16.27 -23.65
C ARG A 32 -28.29 -15.00 -23.07
N ILE A 33 -27.76 -14.20 -23.95
CA ILE A 33 -27.69 -12.77 -23.70
C ILE A 33 -29.10 -12.33 -23.30
N PRO A 34 -29.30 -11.72 -22.13
CA PRO A 34 -30.61 -11.24 -21.72
C PRO A 34 -31.25 -10.52 -22.93
N LYS A 35 -32.52 -10.80 -23.21
CA LYS A 35 -33.26 -10.21 -24.36
C LYS A 35 -33.05 -8.70 -24.45
N PHE A 36 -32.89 -8.05 -23.30
CA PHE A 36 -32.58 -6.64 -23.14
C PHE A 36 -31.30 -6.18 -23.90
N ILE A 37 -30.31 -7.08 -24.11
CA ILE A 37 -29.07 -6.73 -24.83
C ILE A 37 -29.19 -7.06 -26.33
N LYS A 38 -30.13 -7.93 -26.73
CA LYS A 38 -30.33 -8.31 -28.13
C LYS A 38 -31.16 -7.31 -28.93
N GLU A 39 -32.02 -6.55 -28.29
CA GLU A 39 -32.78 -5.50 -28.98
C GLU A 39 -31.90 -4.26 -29.12
N LYS A 40 -31.47 -3.96 -30.32
CA LYS A 40 -30.86 -2.67 -30.66
C LYS A 40 -31.93 -1.57 -30.54
N HIS A 41 -32.15 -1.10 -29.29
CA HIS A 41 -32.95 0.10 -29.09
C HIS A 41 -32.21 1.28 -29.68
N SER A 42 -32.77 1.90 -30.71
CA SER A 42 -32.27 3.15 -31.20
C SER A 42 -32.48 4.22 -30.12
N TRP A 43 -31.59 5.19 -30.07
CA TRP A 43 -31.76 6.36 -29.17
C TRP A 43 -33.08 7.06 -29.37
N SER A 44 -33.63 7.02 -30.64
CA SER A 44 -34.95 7.55 -31.00
C SER A 44 -36.09 6.91 -30.23
N ASP A 45 -36.01 5.60 -29.96
CA ASP A 45 -37.09 4.79 -29.39
C ASP A 45 -37.27 4.99 -27.89
N LEU A 46 -36.31 5.67 -27.24
CA LEU A 46 -36.35 5.95 -25.80
C LEU A 46 -37.28 7.12 -25.48
N THR A 47 -38.10 6.93 -24.43
CA THR A 47 -38.92 8.01 -23.89
C THR A 47 -38.04 9.13 -23.28
N ALA A 48 -38.59 10.31 -23.12
CA ALA A 48 -37.85 11.45 -22.52
C ALA A 48 -37.31 11.13 -21.11
N LYS A 49 -38.05 10.35 -20.29
CA LYS A 49 -37.59 9.89 -18.98
C LYS A 49 -36.41 8.93 -19.09
N GLN A 50 -36.46 7.97 -20.01
CA GLN A 50 -35.37 7.02 -20.27
C GLN A 50 -34.13 7.72 -20.81
N LYS A 51 -34.26 8.65 -21.75
CA LYS A 51 -33.15 9.49 -22.24
C LYS A 51 -32.48 10.26 -21.11
N LYS A 52 -33.26 10.85 -20.20
CA LYS A 52 -32.74 11.54 -19.02
C LYS A 52 -32.02 10.60 -18.05
N ALA A 53 -32.56 9.39 -17.84
CA ALA A 53 -31.93 8.36 -17.00
C ALA A 53 -30.60 7.87 -17.60
N VAL A 54 -30.57 7.55 -18.90
CA VAL A 54 -29.34 7.14 -19.61
C VAL A 54 -28.27 8.23 -19.54
N LYS A 55 -28.64 9.51 -19.80
CA LYS A 55 -27.70 10.63 -19.66
C LYS A 55 -27.10 10.69 -18.25
N ARG A 56 -27.88 10.49 -17.19
CA ARG A 56 -27.39 10.49 -15.81
C ARG A 56 -26.46 9.31 -15.54
N ILE A 57 -26.80 8.12 -16.03
CA ILE A 57 -25.97 6.92 -15.90
C ILE A 57 -24.63 7.11 -16.61
N VAL A 58 -24.66 7.62 -17.85
CA VAL A 58 -23.43 7.91 -18.61
C VAL A 58 -22.58 8.96 -17.91
N ALA A 59 -23.19 10.04 -17.43
CA ALA A 59 -22.46 11.06 -16.67
C ALA A 59 -21.84 10.48 -15.40
N GLY A 60 -22.58 9.67 -14.63
CA GLY A 60 -22.07 8.97 -13.44
C GLY A 60 -20.93 8.01 -13.77
N ALA A 61 -21.07 7.22 -14.84
CA ALA A 61 -20.03 6.31 -15.29
C ALA A 61 -18.75 7.05 -15.74
N THR A 62 -18.90 8.19 -16.41
CA THR A 62 -17.76 9.03 -16.83
C THR A 62 -17.02 9.60 -15.62
N VAL A 63 -17.74 10.14 -14.63
CA VAL A 63 -17.15 10.63 -13.38
C VAL A 63 -16.46 9.50 -12.63
N PHE A 64 -17.07 8.32 -12.55
CA PHE A 64 -16.48 7.16 -11.90
C PHE A 64 -15.22 6.67 -12.62
N ALA A 65 -15.22 6.64 -13.97
CA ALA A 65 -14.06 6.30 -14.76
C ALA A 65 -12.90 7.28 -14.55
N ALA A 66 -13.19 8.59 -14.57
CA ALA A 66 -12.20 9.63 -14.28
C ALA A 66 -11.63 9.49 -12.86
N PHE A 67 -12.47 9.19 -11.88
CA PHE A 67 -12.06 8.90 -10.50
C PHE A 67 -11.14 7.66 -10.44
N CYS A 68 -11.47 6.57 -11.13
CA CYS A 68 -10.63 5.37 -11.17
C CYS A 68 -9.27 5.64 -11.81
N ILE A 69 -9.22 6.44 -12.88
CA ILE A 69 -7.97 6.84 -13.52
C ILE A 69 -7.12 7.69 -12.55
N PHE A 70 -7.73 8.68 -11.92
CA PHE A 70 -7.06 9.53 -10.93
C PHE A 70 -6.48 8.71 -9.77
N GLU A 71 -7.29 7.84 -9.15
CA GLU A 71 -6.86 7.00 -8.05
C GLU A 71 -5.77 6.00 -8.46
N SER A 72 -5.88 5.44 -9.66
CA SER A 72 -4.86 4.56 -10.22
C SER A 72 -3.52 5.28 -10.39
N TYR A 73 -3.53 6.53 -10.84
CA TYR A 73 -2.32 7.34 -10.97
C TYR A 73 -1.79 7.79 -9.61
N TYR A 74 -2.68 8.33 -8.76
CA TYR A 74 -2.34 8.84 -7.44
C TYR A 74 -1.82 7.76 -6.48
N GLY A 75 -2.30 6.52 -6.62
CA GLY A 75 -1.91 5.37 -5.80
C GLY A 75 -0.65 4.65 -6.26
N ARG A 76 0.01 5.08 -7.34
CA ARG A 76 1.26 4.45 -7.80
C ARG A 76 2.39 4.66 -6.79
N PRO A 77 3.31 3.69 -6.64
CA PRO A 77 4.44 3.84 -5.71
C PRO A 77 5.32 5.05 -6.04
N GLU A 78 5.50 5.36 -7.33
CA GLU A 78 6.24 6.54 -7.79
C GLU A 78 5.60 7.84 -7.26
N ALA A 79 4.27 7.95 -7.39
CA ALA A 79 3.53 9.12 -6.92
C ALA A 79 3.52 9.23 -5.39
N VAL A 80 3.58 8.11 -4.68
CA VAL A 80 3.73 8.10 -3.21
C VAL A 80 5.12 8.55 -2.80
N ALA A 81 6.17 8.03 -3.46
CA ALA A 81 7.55 8.44 -3.23
C ALA A 81 7.74 9.94 -3.47
N GLU A 82 7.18 10.46 -4.57
CA GLU A 82 7.26 11.89 -4.89
C GLU A 82 6.56 12.75 -3.83
N ARG A 83 5.38 12.36 -3.38
CA ARG A 83 4.65 13.08 -2.31
C ARG A 83 5.40 13.05 -0.98
N TYR A 84 6.04 11.93 -0.66
CA TYR A 84 6.89 11.80 0.53
C TYR A 84 8.08 12.74 0.43
N CYS A 85 8.85 12.69 -0.65
CA CYS A 85 10.00 13.58 -0.86
C CYS A 85 9.60 15.06 -0.85
N LYS A 86 8.47 15.40 -1.48
CA LYS A 86 7.94 16.77 -1.47
C LYS A 86 7.55 17.24 -0.07
N ALA A 87 6.98 16.37 0.76
CA ALA A 87 6.67 16.68 2.16
C ALA A 87 7.96 16.80 2.98
N TYR A 88 8.93 15.91 2.76
CA TYR A 88 10.24 15.91 3.42
C TYR A 88 11.00 17.23 3.17
N VAL A 89 11.08 17.65 1.90
CA VAL A 89 11.74 18.93 1.53
C VAL A 89 11.09 20.15 2.15
N LYS A 90 9.77 20.07 2.39
CA LYS A 90 9.00 21.11 3.08
C LYS A 90 9.05 21.00 4.60
N GLU A 91 9.73 19.99 5.12
CA GLU A 91 9.80 19.69 6.55
C GLU A 91 8.39 19.46 7.18
N ASP A 92 7.44 18.99 6.34
CA ASP A 92 6.07 18.63 6.78
C ASP A 92 6.10 17.20 7.36
N TRP A 93 6.62 17.10 8.58
CA TRP A 93 6.84 15.83 9.26
C TRP A 93 5.55 15.07 9.58
N LYS A 94 4.45 15.78 9.78
CA LYS A 94 3.14 15.12 9.94
C LYS A 94 2.72 14.41 8.66
N LYS A 95 2.90 15.06 7.51
CA LYS A 95 2.57 14.48 6.21
C LYS A 95 3.50 13.34 5.83
N THR A 96 4.80 13.44 6.12
CA THR A 96 5.74 12.32 5.92
C THR A 96 5.35 11.13 6.79
N GLY A 97 4.98 11.33 8.04
CA GLY A 97 4.47 10.28 8.92
C GLY A 97 3.19 9.62 8.41
N HIS A 98 2.24 10.39 7.87
CA HIS A 98 1.06 9.83 7.22
C HIS A 98 1.36 8.98 5.98
N LEU A 99 2.45 9.26 5.28
CA LEU A 99 2.90 8.51 4.12
C LEU A 99 3.79 7.32 4.50
N SER A 100 4.24 7.22 5.75
CA SER A 100 5.07 6.15 6.29
C SER A 100 4.22 5.02 6.88
N ASP A 101 4.77 3.82 6.88
CA ASP A 101 4.18 2.64 7.49
C ASP A 101 4.61 2.55 8.95
N LEU A 102 3.98 3.38 9.79
CA LEU A 102 4.24 3.35 11.22
C LEU A 102 3.51 2.17 11.87
N PRO A 103 4.15 1.46 12.80
CA PRO A 103 3.51 0.38 13.54
C PRO A 103 2.33 0.89 14.36
N LYS A 104 1.34 0.03 14.55
CA LYS A 104 0.12 0.36 15.29
C LYS A 104 0.16 -0.09 16.75
N ASN A 105 1.35 -0.21 17.30
CA ASN A 105 1.58 -0.71 18.64
C ASN A 105 1.47 0.35 19.76
N GLY A 106 1.19 1.60 19.42
CA GLY A 106 1.11 2.71 20.37
C GLY A 106 2.45 3.35 20.73
N TYR A 107 3.58 2.75 20.33
CA TYR A 107 4.94 3.25 20.66
C TYR A 107 5.57 4.08 19.54
N ALA A 108 4.94 4.18 18.39
CA ALA A 108 5.40 5.00 17.27
C ALA A 108 4.24 5.79 16.67
N THR A 109 3.77 6.75 17.43
CA THR A 109 2.67 7.62 16.99
C THR A 109 3.12 8.62 15.92
N GLN A 110 2.17 9.23 15.24
CA GLN A 110 2.44 10.28 14.24
C GLN A 110 3.19 11.48 14.83
N ASP A 111 2.89 11.84 16.08
CA ASP A 111 3.49 12.98 16.75
C ASP A 111 4.93 12.66 17.22
N GLU A 112 5.18 11.45 17.68
CA GLU A 112 6.53 10.96 18.00
C GLU A 112 7.40 10.89 16.77
N TYR A 113 6.88 10.34 15.66
CA TYR A 113 7.56 10.36 14.37
C TYR A 113 7.92 11.78 13.95
N ALA A 114 6.97 12.71 14.01
CA ALA A 114 7.21 14.10 13.64
C ALA A 114 8.26 14.76 14.54
N THR A 115 8.25 14.45 15.84
CA THR A 115 9.24 14.93 16.82
C THR A 115 10.63 14.38 16.54
N TYR A 116 10.72 13.07 16.26
CA TYR A 116 11.95 12.42 15.87
C TYR A 116 12.54 13.02 14.60
N MET A 117 11.73 13.16 13.55
CA MET A 117 12.14 13.73 12.27
C MET A 117 12.61 15.18 12.41
N LYS A 118 11.93 15.99 13.21
CA LYS A 118 12.34 17.37 13.48
C LYS A 118 13.75 17.47 14.10
N LYS A 119 14.16 16.47 14.87
CA LYS A 119 15.47 16.46 15.52
C LYS A 119 16.58 15.83 14.65
N ASN A 120 16.23 14.81 13.86
CA ASN A 120 17.21 13.92 13.24
C ASN A 120 17.20 13.95 11.72
N ALA A 121 16.18 14.53 11.08
CA ALA A 121 16.11 14.59 9.63
C ALA A 121 17.12 15.57 9.04
N VAL A 122 17.59 15.25 7.84
CA VAL A 122 18.41 16.17 7.05
C VAL A 122 17.52 17.33 6.59
N THR A 123 17.82 18.54 7.04
CA THR A 123 17.07 19.74 6.72
C THR A 123 17.74 20.56 5.61
N GLY A 124 17.02 21.53 5.06
CA GLY A 124 17.57 22.44 4.05
C GLY A 124 17.81 21.78 2.69
N VAL A 125 17.10 20.72 2.38
CA VAL A 125 17.09 20.10 1.04
C VAL A 125 16.49 21.07 0.04
N LYS A 126 17.24 21.40 -1.03
CA LYS A 126 16.78 22.35 -2.05
C LYS A 126 16.18 21.66 -3.26
N ASP A 127 16.91 20.69 -3.80
CA ASP A 127 16.56 19.98 -5.03
C ASP A 127 16.62 18.49 -4.77
N TYR A 128 15.71 17.75 -5.35
CA TYR A 128 15.76 16.30 -5.32
C TYR A 128 15.32 15.72 -6.67
N GLN A 129 15.83 14.53 -6.98
CA GLN A 129 15.44 13.72 -8.12
C GLN A 129 15.18 12.29 -7.65
N ILE A 130 14.10 11.71 -8.12
CA ILE A 130 13.73 10.34 -7.82
C ILE A 130 14.01 9.48 -9.05
N LYS A 131 14.77 8.40 -8.88
CA LYS A 131 15.14 7.48 -9.95
C LYS A 131 14.92 6.05 -9.52
N GLU A 132 14.49 5.20 -10.46
CA GLU A 132 14.50 3.75 -10.28
C GLU A 132 15.79 3.18 -10.88
N THR A 133 16.69 2.65 -10.05
CA THR A 133 17.94 2.01 -10.47
C THR A 133 17.74 0.50 -10.73
N LYS A 134 18.78 -0.18 -11.21
CA LYS A 134 18.75 -1.65 -11.39
C LYS A 134 18.56 -2.37 -10.05
N GLU A 135 19.26 -1.91 -9.01
CA GLU A 135 19.17 -2.43 -7.64
C GLU A 135 17.75 -2.27 -7.08
N ASN A 136 17.12 -1.14 -7.35
CA ASN A 136 15.73 -0.87 -6.94
C ASN A 136 14.75 -1.83 -7.63
N ARG A 137 14.98 -2.19 -8.89
CA ARG A 137 14.17 -3.18 -9.60
C ARG A 137 14.36 -4.58 -9.03
N GLN A 138 15.55 -4.91 -8.57
CA GLN A 138 15.84 -6.18 -7.92
C GLN A 138 15.01 -6.35 -6.64
N ILE A 139 14.91 -5.32 -5.79
CA ILE A 139 14.04 -5.32 -4.60
C ILE A 139 12.59 -5.64 -4.96
N LYS A 140 12.09 -5.10 -6.07
CA LYS A 140 10.73 -5.40 -6.56
C LYS A 140 10.58 -6.88 -6.90
N ILE A 141 11.57 -7.47 -7.56
CA ILE A 141 11.53 -8.88 -7.99
C ILE A 141 11.59 -9.78 -6.76
N GLU A 142 12.54 -9.58 -5.87
CA GLU A 142 12.76 -10.37 -4.66
C GLU A 142 11.57 -10.34 -3.70
N SER A 143 10.90 -9.19 -3.60
CA SER A 143 9.69 -9.04 -2.77
C SER A 143 8.41 -9.57 -3.43
N GLY A 144 8.48 -10.12 -4.64
CA GLY A 144 7.28 -10.50 -5.39
C GLY A 144 6.35 -9.31 -5.66
N GLY A 145 6.90 -8.12 -5.86
CA GLY A 145 6.16 -6.88 -6.11
C GLY A 145 5.50 -6.26 -4.87
N LYS A 146 5.82 -6.74 -3.67
CA LYS A 146 5.31 -6.19 -2.41
C LYS A 146 6.08 -4.94 -1.97
N GLN A 147 7.31 -4.79 -2.42
CA GLN A 147 8.14 -3.61 -2.17
C GLN A 147 8.55 -2.93 -3.47
N ARG A 148 8.75 -1.63 -3.39
CA ARG A 148 9.32 -0.81 -4.45
C ARG A 148 10.33 0.14 -3.80
N ALA A 149 11.47 0.30 -4.43
CA ALA A 149 12.49 1.21 -3.95
C ALA A 149 12.81 2.28 -5.00
N PHE A 150 13.19 3.44 -4.54
CA PHE A 150 13.59 4.56 -5.37
C PHE A 150 14.83 5.21 -4.76
N THR A 151 15.79 5.51 -5.60
CA THR A 151 16.96 6.30 -5.21
C THR A 151 16.61 7.77 -5.32
N VAL A 152 16.72 8.49 -4.22
CA VAL A 152 16.52 9.94 -4.12
C VAL A 152 17.89 10.60 -4.09
N GLU A 153 18.23 11.33 -5.13
CA GLU A 153 19.42 12.17 -5.19
C GLU A 153 19.02 13.59 -4.77
N TYR A 154 19.67 14.16 -3.79
CA TYR A 154 19.33 15.49 -3.31
C TYR A 154 20.58 16.33 -2.96
N LYS A 155 20.38 17.64 -2.87
CA LYS A 155 21.40 18.61 -2.44
C LYS A 155 20.91 19.34 -1.21
N THR A 156 21.82 19.54 -0.26
CA THR A 156 21.57 20.40 0.89
C THR A 156 22.41 21.68 0.80
N LYS A 157 22.12 22.64 1.66
CA LYS A 157 22.91 23.89 1.73
C LYS A 157 24.34 23.64 2.16
N THR A 158 24.59 22.65 3.00
CA THR A 158 25.86 22.40 3.68
C THR A 158 26.64 21.22 3.12
N GLN A 159 25.93 20.27 2.51
CA GLN A 159 26.53 19.07 1.93
C GLN A 159 26.25 19.04 0.43
N GLY A 160 27.16 18.50 -0.34
CA GLY A 160 27.02 18.36 -1.79
C GLY A 160 25.87 17.42 -2.20
N LYS A 161 26.08 16.67 -3.27
CA LYS A 161 25.12 15.66 -3.72
C LYS A 161 25.10 14.47 -2.77
N ASN A 162 23.92 14.13 -2.28
CA ASN A 162 23.66 12.96 -1.45
C ASN A 162 22.70 12.01 -2.16
N LYS A 163 22.75 10.74 -1.78
CA LYS A 163 21.84 9.70 -2.28
C LYS A 163 21.25 8.92 -1.12
N GLU A 164 19.97 8.70 -1.19
CA GLU A 164 19.26 7.88 -0.22
C GLU A 164 18.26 6.96 -0.93
N THR A 165 18.01 5.78 -0.37
CA THR A 165 17.01 4.85 -0.91
C THR A 165 15.75 4.92 -0.07
N VAL A 166 14.65 5.29 -0.70
CA VAL A 166 13.31 5.25 -0.13
C VAL A 166 12.65 3.96 -0.57
N VAL A 167 12.32 3.11 0.41
CA VAL A 167 11.62 1.85 0.19
C VAL A 167 10.14 2.03 0.50
N LEU A 168 9.27 1.60 -0.42
CA LEU A 168 7.83 1.59 -0.22
C LEU A 168 7.34 0.15 -0.08
N GLN A 169 6.42 -0.05 0.84
CA GLN A 169 5.77 -1.32 1.10
C GLN A 169 4.29 -1.26 0.75
N LYS A 170 3.84 -2.28 0.01
CA LYS A 170 2.43 -2.44 -0.32
C LYS A 170 1.68 -2.94 0.91
N GLN A 171 0.70 -2.17 1.35
CA GLN A 171 -0.11 -2.49 2.50
C GLN A 171 -1.10 -3.63 2.20
N LYS A 172 -1.39 -4.46 3.20
CA LYS A 172 -2.42 -5.51 3.10
C LYS A 172 -3.81 -4.90 2.83
N ARG A 173 -4.12 -3.77 3.48
CA ARG A 173 -5.39 -3.06 3.31
C ARG A 173 -5.34 -2.21 2.04
N GLN A 174 -6.22 -2.51 1.10
CA GLN A 174 -6.38 -1.72 -0.11
C GLN A 174 -6.97 -0.34 0.19
N ARG A 175 -6.58 0.64 -0.60
CA ARG A 175 -7.18 1.97 -0.58
C ARG A 175 -8.49 1.93 -1.36
N LEU A 176 -9.55 2.44 -0.76
CA LEU A 176 -10.91 2.45 -1.34
C LEU A 176 -11.36 1.08 -1.87
N LEU A 177 -10.89 -0.02 -1.25
CA LEU A 177 -11.20 -1.42 -1.57
C LEU A 177 -10.71 -1.91 -2.95
N LEU A 178 -10.21 -1.04 -3.82
CA LEU A 178 -9.87 -1.35 -5.22
C LEU A 178 -8.39 -1.09 -5.55
N PHE A 179 -7.77 -0.10 -4.90
CA PHE A 179 -6.46 0.38 -5.29
C PHE A 179 -5.37 -0.07 -4.32
N ALA A 180 -4.18 -0.30 -4.86
CA ALA A 180 -3.02 -0.60 -4.03
C ALA A 180 -2.73 0.59 -3.09
N ASN A 181 -2.44 0.28 -1.83
CA ASN A 181 -2.04 1.25 -0.83
C ASN A 181 -0.55 1.09 -0.56
N TRP A 182 0.23 2.09 -0.92
CA TRP A 182 1.68 2.11 -0.71
C TRP A 182 2.04 3.09 0.38
N LYS A 183 3.00 2.68 1.22
CA LYS A 183 3.57 3.53 2.27
C LYS A 183 5.07 3.40 2.29
N VAL A 184 5.77 4.46 2.69
CA VAL A 184 7.22 4.42 2.89
C VAL A 184 7.52 3.55 4.10
N SER A 185 8.42 2.59 3.94
CA SER A 185 8.86 1.73 5.04
C SER A 185 9.57 2.57 6.11
N SER A 186 9.19 2.37 7.35
CA SER A 186 9.83 2.97 8.52
C SER A 186 10.87 2.06 9.18
N ASP A 187 11.16 0.90 8.61
CA ASP A 187 12.06 -0.12 9.19
C ASP A 187 13.44 0.40 9.57
N LYS A 188 13.93 1.43 8.88
CA LYS A 188 15.21 2.07 9.18
C LYS A 188 15.15 3.05 10.36
N MET A 189 13.95 3.46 10.76
CA MET A 189 13.73 4.48 11.79
C MET A 189 13.19 3.90 13.09
N ILE A 190 12.65 2.70 13.02
CA ILE A 190 11.96 2.04 14.13
C ILE A 190 12.63 0.71 14.38
N ALA A 191 13.12 0.52 15.58
CA ALA A 191 13.58 -0.79 16.03
C ALA A 191 12.37 -1.70 16.22
N ASN A 192 12.34 -2.78 15.46
CA ASN A 192 11.33 -3.82 15.60
C ASN A 192 11.98 -5.05 16.26
N ASP A 193 11.17 -5.82 16.96
CA ASP A 193 11.58 -7.11 17.53
C ASP A 193 12.80 -7.05 18.47
N PHE A 194 12.88 -6.03 19.33
CA PHE A 194 13.85 -6.01 20.41
C PHE A 194 13.26 -6.52 21.72
N ASN A 195 14.08 -7.16 22.53
CA ASN A 195 13.70 -7.59 23.87
C ASN A 195 14.31 -6.64 24.90
N LEU A 196 13.49 -6.17 25.83
CA LEU A 196 13.92 -5.36 26.95
C LEU A 196 13.88 -6.18 28.23
N TYR A 197 15.00 -6.28 28.92
CA TYR A 197 15.11 -6.94 30.20
C TYR A 197 15.27 -5.89 31.30
N ILE A 198 14.38 -5.88 32.26
CA ILE A 198 14.42 -4.96 33.41
C ILE A 198 14.27 -5.72 34.71
N PRO A 199 14.81 -5.22 35.83
CA PRO A 199 14.62 -5.86 37.15
C PRO A 199 13.13 -6.02 37.45
N ALA A 200 12.76 -7.17 38.01
CA ALA A 200 11.38 -7.47 38.38
C ALA A 200 10.79 -6.39 39.29
N GLY A 201 9.58 -5.96 39.00
CA GLY A 201 8.91 -4.89 39.74
C GLY A 201 9.33 -3.47 39.36
N SER A 202 10.27 -3.31 38.42
CA SER A 202 10.64 -2.00 37.88
C SER A 202 9.61 -1.51 36.88
N THR A 203 9.63 -0.20 36.63
CA THR A 203 8.79 0.42 35.61
C THR A 203 9.67 0.95 34.48
N ALA A 204 9.34 0.61 33.24
CA ALA A 204 10.04 1.13 32.07
C ALA A 204 9.09 1.91 31.16
N TRP A 205 9.68 2.81 30.37
CA TRP A 205 9.01 3.59 29.35
C TRP A 205 9.78 3.47 28.04
N ILE A 206 9.05 3.34 26.95
CA ILE A 206 9.60 3.43 25.60
C ILE A 206 8.92 4.61 24.93
N ASP A 207 9.71 5.58 24.45
CA ASP A 207 9.22 6.80 23.81
C ASP A 207 8.10 7.51 24.60
N GLY A 208 8.25 7.57 25.91
CA GLY A 208 7.27 8.19 26.81
C GLY A 208 6.05 7.34 27.14
N THR A 209 5.90 6.16 26.54
CA THR A 209 4.81 5.23 26.83
C THR A 209 5.25 4.21 27.87
N LYS A 210 4.47 4.12 28.96
CA LYS A 210 4.74 3.16 30.04
C LYS A 210 4.47 1.73 29.58
N LEU A 211 5.44 0.84 29.77
CA LEU A 211 5.23 -0.59 29.55
C LEU A 211 4.25 -1.15 30.57
N THR A 212 3.36 -2.01 30.11
CA THR A 212 2.30 -2.63 30.89
C THR A 212 2.52 -4.14 31.02
N LYS A 213 1.72 -4.80 31.85
CA LYS A 213 1.74 -6.27 31.95
C LYS A 213 1.40 -6.97 30.62
N ASN A 214 0.67 -6.31 29.71
CA ASN A 214 0.32 -6.86 28.41
C ASN A 214 1.51 -6.89 27.43
N ASP A 215 2.53 -6.08 27.67
CA ASP A 215 3.76 -6.02 26.87
C ASP A 215 4.80 -7.02 27.38
N LYS A 216 4.54 -7.64 28.55
CA LYS A 216 5.42 -8.60 29.19
C LYS A 216 5.26 -9.98 28.55
N ILE A 217 6.39 -10.58 28.15
CA ILE A 217 6.41 -11.92 27.52
C ILE A 217 6.56 -13.00 28.58
N LYS A 218 7.45 -12.77 29.54
CA LYS A 218 7.83 -13.78 30.51
C LYS A 218 8.25 -13.16 31.85
N ASP A 219 7.84 -13.79 32.94
CA ASP A 219 8.46 -13.62 34.24
C ASP A 219 9.71 -14.50 34.26
N ASP A 220 10.88 -13.89 34.34
CA ASP A 220 12.10 -14.68 34.43
C ASP A 220 12.36 -15.12 35.87
N SER A 221 12.81 -16.38 36.04
CA SER A 221 13.22 -16.94 37.30
C SER A 221 14.43 -16.22 37.93
N ASP A 222 15.15 -15.44 37.10
CA ASP A 222 16.39 -14.75 37.50
C ASP A 222 16.15 -13.31 37.97
N GLY A 223 14.91 -12.94 38.27
CA GLY A 223 14.57 -11.61 38.79
C GLY A 223 14.50 -10.51 37.75
N LEU A 224 14.42 -10.86 36.46
CA LEU A 224 14.25 -9.95 35.37
C LEU A 224 12.88 -10.13 34.70
N ASP A 225 12.26 -9.03 34.30
CA ASP A 225 11.06 -9.02 33.51
C ASP A 225 11.43 -8.80 32.05
N GLN A 226 10.94 -9.64 31.15
CA GLN A 226 11.16 -9.52 29.70
C GLN A 226 9.94 -8.93 29.00
N TYR A 227 10.17 -7.88 28.23
CA TYR A 227 9.18 -7.19 27.39
C TYR A 227 9.56 -7.25 25.92
N LYS A 228 8.55 -7.29 25.04
CA LYS A 228 8.71 -7.28 23.59
C LYS A 228 7.91 -6.16 22.95
#